data_f328cb1f10c6bebb596946c38237387c
#
_entry.id   f328cb1f10c6bebb596946c38237387c
#
_cell.length_a   1.000
_cell.length_b   1.000
_cell.length_c   1.000
_cell.angle_alpha   90.00
_cell.angle_beta   90.00
_cell.angle_gamma   90.00
#
_symmetry.space_group_name_H-M   'P 1'
#
loop_
_entity.id
_entity.type
_entity.pdbx_description
1 polymer ?
#
loop_
_entity_poly.entity_id
_entity_poly.type
_entity_poly.pdbx_seq_one_letter_code
_entity_poly.pdbx_strand_id
1 'polypeptide(L)'
;MSWSVVVASPKGEAGAQWGDTWFAADLVDALKRLGQDAKVVYRNGASSEARETDDVVVVLRGLRRVVPRRGKATWLLWIISHPELVESDEPAQYDAVFAASAHWQRGESEEFGVPVTPLLQATNPHRFGPSAAEPDTGDPVLFVGSTRGEFRPAVRDALAGGIDVSLYGVGWEKFLSADQIRGEFLANDLLPAAYASAGVVLNDHWRDMADEGFLSNRLFDAAACGSRLLSDPAVGLDEVFGSGIRTYGSGGELVSILSEPRDEAFPDREERLALAARIARDHSFDARAGVLVERARELRDGR
;
A
#
# COMPACT_ATOMS: atom_id res chain seq x y z
N MET A 1 20.09 13.45 9.45
CA MET A 1 19.77 14.16 8.18
C MET A 1 18.33 14.65 8.28
N SER A 2 18.05 15.78 7.64
CA SER A 2 16.68 16.30 7.46
C SER A 2 16.03 15.69 6.21
N TRP A 3 14.77 15.27 6.33
CA TRP A 3 14.05 14.53 5.30
C TRP A 3 12.70 15.17 4.99
N SER A 4 12.39 15.31 3.70
CA SER A 4 11.05 15.59 3.21
C SER A 4 10.49 14.38 2.49
N VAL A 5 9.35 13.85 2.95
CA VAL A 5 8.58 12.82 2.25
C VAL A 5 7.46 13.51 1.49
N VAL A 6 7.58 13.57 0.18
CA VAL A 6 6.65 14.27 -0.72
C VAL A 6 5.56 13.32 -1.19
N VAL A 7 4.29 13.73 -1.04
CA VAL A 7 3.12 12.92 -1.38
C VAL A 7 2.12 13.70 -2.24
N ALA A 8 1.36 12.99 -3.08
CA ALA A 8 0.37 13.57 -3.98
C ALA A 8 -0.90 14.06 -3.28
N SER A 9 -1.18 13.59 -2.08
CA SER A 9 -2.36 13.95 -1.33
C SER A 9 -2.37 15.42 -0.86
N PRO A 10 -3.55 16.05 -0.73
CA PRO A 10 -3.68 17.37 -0.14
C PRO A 10 -3.46 17.32 1.38
N LYS A 11 -3.18 18.46 2.00
CA LYS A 11 -3.09 18.58 3.45
C LYS A 11 -4.48 18.72 4.09
N GLY A 12 -4.64 18.21 5.32
CA GLY A 12 -5.87 18.36 6.13
C GLY A 12 -6.92 17.29 5.83
N GLU A 13 -8.18 17.57 6.13
CA GLU A 13 -9.29 16.62 6.03
C GLU A 13 -9.43 15.98 4.65
N ALA A 14 -9.25 16.76 3.58
CA ALA A 14 -9.27 16.24 2.22
C ALA A 14 -8.18 15.21 1.94
N GLY A 15 -7.06 15.28 2.65
CA GLY A 15 -5.96 14.32 2.56
C GLY A 15 -6.15 13.10 3.46
N ALA A 16 -6.93 13.22 4.53
CA ALA A 16 -7.12 12.13 5.49
C ALA A 16 -7.76 10.87 4.87
N GLN A 17 -8.49 11.03 3.77
CA GLN A 17 -9.11 9.94 3.02
C GLN A 17 -8.16 9.27 2.01
N TRP A 18 -6.94 9.80 1.84
CA TRP A 18 -5.96 9.25 0.90
C TRP A 18 -5.01 8.28 1.60
N GLY A 19 -4.87 7.07 1.06
CA GLY A 19 -3.91 6.09 1.56
C GLY A 19 -2.48 6.61 1.60
N ASP A 20 -2.07 7.40 0.58
CA ASP A 20 -0.74 8.01 0.47
C ASP A 20 -0.39 8.90 1.66
N THR A 21 -1.39 9.57 2.27
CA THR A 21 -1.19 10.40 3.47
C THR A 21 -0.67 9.58 4.64
N TRP A 22 -1.29 8.44 4.86
CA TRP A 22 -0.95 7.54 5.96
C TRP A 22 0.33 6.78 5.69
N PHE A 23 0.53 6.38 4.44
CA PHE A 23 1.80 5.79 3.99
C PHE A 23 2.98 6.73 4.25
N ALA A 24 2.84 8.00 3.88
CA ALA A 24 3.87 9.01 4.12
C ALA A 24 4.08 9.27 5.62
N ALA A 25 3.02 9.30 6.42
CA ALA A 25 3.11 9.48 7.87
C ALA A 25 3.85 8.30 8.53
N ASP A 26 3.50 7.06 8.18
CA ASP A 26 4.13 5.87 8.70
C ASP A 26 5.64 5.78 8.31
N LEU A 27 5.99 6.20 7.09
CA LEU A 27 7.40 6.31 6.69
C LEU A 27 8.15 7.39 7.47
N VAL A 28 7.54 8.56 7.67
CA VAL A 28 8.12 9.65 8.47
C VAL A 28 8.37 9.19 9.91
N ASP A 29 7.42 8.47 10.51
CA ASP A 29 7.58 7.96 11.86
C ASP A 29 8.70 6.90 11.94
N ALA A 30 8.83 6.04 10.94
CA ALA A 30 9.93 5.09 10.84
C ALA A 30 11.29 5.79 10.69
N LEU A 31 11.39 6.82 9.85
CA LEU A 31 12.59 7.64 9.71
C LEU A 31 12.98 8.32 11.05
N LYS A 32 12.00 8.83 11.78
CA LYS A 32 12.24 9.43 13.11
C LYS A 32 12.75 8.40 14.12
N ARG A 33 12.23 7.16 14.12
CA ARG A 33 12.76 6.07 14.96
C ARG A 33 14.22 5.75 14.65
N LEU A 34 14.65 5.96 13.40
CA LEU A 34 16.06 5.85 12.97
C LEU A 34 16.88 7.13 13.24
N GLY A 35 16.36 8.08 14.03
CA GLY A 35 17.05 9.31 14.41
C GLY A 35 17.13 10.36 13.28
N GLN A 36 16.27 10.27 12.28
CA GLN A 36 16.19 11.27 11.22
C GLN A 36 15.21 12.38 11.59
N ASP A 37 15.45 13.61 11.15
CA ASP A 37 14.50 14.71 11.23
C ASP A 37 13.61 14.69 9.97
N ALA A 38 12.42 14.12 10.05
CA ALA A 38 11.57 13.84 8.91
C ALA A 38 10.20 14.52 9.00
N LYS A 39 9.67 14.96 7.85
CA LYS A 39 8.35 15.58 7.72
C LYS A 39 7.64 15.14 6.43
N VAL A 40 6.30 15.16 6.44
CA VAL A 40 5.49 15.00 5.23
C VAL A 40 5.35 16.34 4.51
N VAL A 41 5.50 16.33 3.20
CA VAL A 41 5.27 17.48 2.31
C VAL A 41 4.10 17.15 1.38
N TYR A 42 2.98 17.78 1.61
CA TYR A 42 1.75 17.56 0.85
C TYR A 42 1.72 18.36 -0.46
N ARG A 43 0.85 17.95 -1.40
CA ARG A 43 0.65 18.58 -2.71
C ARG A 43 0.49 20.10 -2.67
N ASN A 44 -0.31 20.60 -1.74
CA ASN A 44 -0.59 22.03 -1.53
C ASN A 44 0.27 22.61 -0.39
N GLY A 45 1.20 21.84 0.12
CA GLY A 45 2.12 22.26 1.16
C GLY A 45 3.00 23.36 0.66
N ALA A 46 3.06 24.39 1.45
CA ALA A 46 3.90 25.53 1.22
C ALA A 46 5.30 25.09 0.86
N SER A 47 5.75 25.72 -0.19
CA SER A 47 7.12 25.97 -0.55
C SER A 47 7.95 24.73 -0.91
N SER A 48 8.17 24.69 -2.16
CA SER A 48 9.40 24.24 -2.78
C SER A 48 10.66 24.58 -1.97
N GLU A 49 10.68 25.69 -1.26
CA GLU A 49 11.79 26.15 -0.40
C GLU A 49 12.12 25.17 0.73
N ALA A 50 11.16 24.60 1.41
CA ALA A 50 11.40 23.62 2.49
C ALA A 50 12.11 22.35 2.00
N ARG A 51 11.84 21.93 0.74
CA ARG A 51 12.46 20.76 0.12
C ARG A 51 13.92 21.03 -0.32
N GLU A 52 14.21 22.26 -0.73
CA GLU A 52 15.55 22.66 -1.18
C GLU A 52 16.57 22.74 -0.04
N THR A 53 16.09 22.95 1.19
CA THR A 53 16.93 23.05 2.39
C THR A 53 17.16 21.71 3.09
N ASP A 54 16.37 20.67 2.76
CA ASP A 54 16.50 19.37 3.36
C ASP A 54 17.70 18.59 2.78
N ASP A 55 18.26 17.68 3.57
CA ASP A 55 19.33 16.81 3.11
C ASP A 55 18.85 15.78 2.11
N VAL A 56 17.66 15.25 2.32
CA VAL A 56 17.06 14.18 1.49
C VAL A 56 15.60 14.49 1.19
N VAL A 57 15.21 14.29 -0.04
CA VAL A 57 13.80 14.35 -0.47
C VAL A 57 13.41 13.01 -1.06
N VAL A 58 12.43 12.35 -0.45
CA VAL A 58 11.80 11.14 -0.98
C VAL A 58 10.48 11.53 -1.63
N VAL A 59 10.30 11.21 -2.90
CA VAL A 59 9.05 11.38 -3.62
C VAL A 59 8.32 10.05 -3.66
N LEU A 60 7.17 9.97 -2.99
CA LEU A 60 6.25 8.85 -3.13
C LEU A 60 5.44 9.04 -4.41
N ARG A 61 5.90 8.36 -5.48
CA ARG A 61 5.33 8.48 -6.82
C ARG A 61 4.13 7.55 -6.97
N GLY A 62 2.96 8.14 -6.95
CA GLY A 62 1.70 7.53 -7.32
C GLY A 62 1.12 8.30 -8.52
N LEU A 63 0.07 9.12 -8.28
CA LEU A 63 -0.61 9.87 -9.35
C LEU A 63 0.16 11.08 -9.89
N ARG A 64 1.20 11.56 -9.21
CA ARG A 64 1.77 12.87 -9.55
C ARG A 64 3.28 12.83 -9.72
N ARG A 65 3.75 13.28 -10.89
CA ARG A 65 5.14 13.59 -11.15
C ARG A 65 5.61 14.80 -10.32
N VAL A 66 6.81 14.71 -9.77
CA VAL A 66 7.51 15.81 -9.09
C VAL A 66 8.88 15.94 -9.72
N VAL A 67 9.19 17.12 -10.24
CA VAL A 67 10.50 17.40 -10.85
C VAL A 67 11.48 17.80 -9.74
N PRO A 68 12.61 17.07 -9.58
CA PRO A 68 13.66 17.45 -8.66
C PRO A 68 14.23 18.83 -8.97
N ARG A 69 14.55 19.58 -7.93
CA ARG A 69 15.23 20.87 -8.09
C ARG A 69 16.72 20.69 -7.83
N ARG A 70 17.53 21.32 -8.66
CA ARG A 70 18.97 21.34 -8.45
C ARG A 70 19.31 22.08 -7.16
N GLY A 71 20.12 21.45 -6.30
CA GLY A 71 20.49 21.97 -4.98
C GLY A 71 21.38 20.97 -4.24
N LYS A 72 21.44 21.07 -2.91
CA LYS A 72 22.22 20.18 -2.06
C LYS A 72 21.47 18.88 -1.66
N ALA A 73 20.15 18.85 -1.86
CA ALA A 73 19.33 17.72 -1.49
C ALA A 73 19.64 16.49 -2.36
N THR A 74 19.64 15.32 -1.74
CA THR A 74 19.59 14.02 -2.43
C THR A 74 18.14 13.68 -2.70
N TRP A 75 17.80 13.40 -3.96
CA TRP A 75 16.44 13.11 -4.40
C TRP A 75 16.26 11.63 -4.67
N LEU A 76 15.35 11.01 -3.95
CA LEU A 76 14.97 9.61 -4.10
C LEU A 76 13.56 9.52 -4.66
N LEU A 77 13.36 8.73 -5.70
CA LEU A 77 12.05 8.40 -6.25
C LEU A 77 11.64 7.03 -5.71
N TRP A 78 10.47 6.92 -5.10
CA TRP A 78 9.86 5.64 -4.77
C TRP A 78 8.51 5.53 -5.46
N ILE A 79 8.46 4.76 -6.55
CA ILE A 79 7.26 4.49 -7.33
C ILE A 79 6.44 3.46 -6.56
N ILE A 80 5.30 3.92 -6.00
CA ILE A 80 4.47 3.11 -5.10
C ILE A 80 3.18 2.62 -5.77
N SER A 81 2.74 3.26 -6.86
CA SER A 81 1.55 2.89 -7.64
C SER A 81 1.55 3.58 -8.98
N HIS A 82 0.63 3.20 -9.87
CA HIS A 82 0.45 3.80 -11.19
C HIS A 82 1.72 3.80 -12.04
N PRO A 83 2.33 2.61 -12.27
CA PRO A 83 3.54 2.50 -13.09
C PRO A 83 3.34 3.03 -14.52
N GLU A 84 2.12 2.93 -15.06
CA GLU A 84 1.73 3.41 -16.39
C GLU A 84 1.83 4.94 -16.56
N LEU A 85 1.87 5.68 -15.45
CA LEU A 85 1.99 7.15 -15.45
C LEU A 85 3.45 7.61 -15.31
N VAL A 86 4.41 6.72 -15.19
CA VAL A 86 5.83 7.07 -15.07
C VAL A 86 6.40 7.27 -16.46
N GLU A 87 6.81 8.51 -16.77
CA GLU A 87 7.39 8.86 -18.06
C GLU A 87 8.87 8.44 -18.11
N SER A 88 9.37 8.01 -19.27
CA SER A 88 10.71 7.43 -19.42
C SER A 88 11.85 8.38 -19.03
N ASP A 89 11.65 9.70 -19.09
CA ASP A 89 12.63 10.71 -18.67
C ASP A 89 12.59 11.03 -17.15
N GLU A 90 11.54 10.56 -16.44
CA GLU A 90 11.32 10.90 -15.02
C GLU A 90 12.38 10.27 -14.10
N PRO A 91 12.66 8.94 -14.17
CA PRO A 91 13.58 8.29 -13.26
C PRO A 91 15.01 8.84 -13.30
N ALA A 92 15.51 9.19 -14.49
CA ALA A 92 16.87 9.70 -14.69
C ALA A 92 17.12 11.08 -14.03
N GLN A 93 16.07 11.75 -13.54
CA GLN A 93 16.20 13.04 -12.85
C GLN A 93 16.52 12.89 -11.35
N TYR A 94 16.46 11.67 -10.81
CA TYR A 94 16.66 11.37 -9.39
C TYR A 94 18.02 10.73 -9.13
N ASP A 95 18.55 10.89 -7.92
CA ASP A 95 19.83 10.31 -7.51
C ASP A 95 19.72 8.78 -7.25
N ALA A 96 18.52 8.29 -6.89
CA ALA A 96 18.19 6.87 -6.86
C ALA A 96 16.69 6.64 -7.07
N VAL A 97 16.36 5.50 -7.63
CA VAL A 97 14.99 5.09 -7.98
C VAL A 97 14.65 3.76 -7.35
N PHE A 98 13.47 3.70 -6.74
CA PHE A 98 12.89 2.51 -6.15
C PHE A 98 11.51 2.26 -6.74
N ALA A 99 11.11 0.98 -6.85
CA ALA A 99 9.78 0.59 -7.28
C ALA A 99 9.15 -0.42 -6.31
N ALA A 100 7.86 -0.28 -6.06
CA ALA A 100 7.11 -1.21 -5.21
C ALA A 100 6.75 -2.52 -5.92
N SER A 101 7.59 -2.93 -6.87
CA SER A 101 7.53 -4.18 -7.61
C SER A 101 8.92 -4.70 -7.89
N ALA A 102 9.12 -6.01 -7.76
CA ALA A 102 10.35 -6.67 -8.19
C ALA A 102 10.32 -7.04 -9.69
N HIS A 103 9.14 -7.18 -10.27
CA HIS A 103 8.94 -7.55 -11.67
C HIS A 103 9.09 -6.35 -12.60
N TRP A 104 8.39 -5.28 -12.32
CA TRP A 104 8.48 -4.02 -13.08
C TRP A 104 9.91 -3.46 -13.08
N GLN A 105 10.60 -3.48 -11.93
CA GLN A 105 11.99 -3.06 -11.81
C GLN A 105 12.91 -3.76 -12.81
N ARG A 106 12.72 -5.07 -13.06
CA ARG A 106 13.57 -5.83 -13.99
C ARG A 106 13.38 -5.43 -15.45
N GLY A 107 12.14 -5.09 -15.84
CA GLY A 107 11.85 -4.65 -17.21
C GLY A 107 12.26 -3.20 -17.44
N GLU A 108 11.82 -2.32 -16.56
CA GLU A 108 11.89 -0.87 -16.78
C GLU A 108 13.27 -0.26 -16.54
N SER A 109 14.17 -0.94 -15.80
CA SER A 109 15.54 -0.45 -15.62
C SER A 109 16.29 -0.27 -16.94
N GLU A 110 16.02 -1.11 -17.94
CA GLU A 110 16.63 -0.99 -19.28
C GLU A 110 16.03 0.18 -20.05
N GLU A 111 14.72 0.39 -19.97
CA GLU A 111 14.01 1.48 -20.63
C GLU A 111 14.42 2.85 -20.10
N PHE A 112 14.52 2.98 -18.78
CA PHE A 112 14.88 4.25 -18.15
C PHE A 112 16.37 4.59 -18.19
N GLY A 113 17.22 3.62 -18.53
CA GLY A 113 18.69 3.80 -18.57
C GLY A 113 19.29 4.10 -17.20
N VAL A 114 18.56 3.87 -16.10
CA VAL A 114 19.00 4.01 -14.72
C VAL A 114 18.58 2.81 -13.90
N PRO A 115 19.38 2.41 -12.88
CA PRO A 115 19.01 1.31 -12.00
C PRO A 115 17.74 1.65 -11.21
N VAL A 116 16.78 0.73 -11.22
CA VAL A 116 15.61 0.77 -10.37
C VAL A 116 15.72 -0.36 -9.32
N THR A 117 15.63 -0.02 -8.05
CA THR A 117 15.78 -0.97 -6.95
C THR A 117 14.40 -1.40 -6.42
N PRO A 118 14.11 -2.70 -6.28
CA PRO A 118 12.86 -3.14 -5.65
C PRO A 118 12.75 -2.64 -4.21
N LEU A 119 11.65 -1.99 -3.89
CA LEU A 119 11.30 -1.56 -2.55
C LEU A 119 9.79 -1.67 -2.39
N LEU A 120 9.33 -2.87 -2.01
CA LEU A 120 7.91 -3.19 -1.97
C LEU A 120 7.14 -2.32 -0.97
N GLN A 121 5.82 -2.31 -1.07
CA GLN A 121 4.90 -1.72 -0.09
C GLN A 121 5.24 -2.21 1.34
N ALA A 122 4.69 -1.55 2.34
CA ALA A 122 5.03 -1.81 3.73
C ALA A 122 3.83 -1.66 4.66
N THR A 123 3.94 -2.23 5.85
CA THR A 123 3.02 -2.01 6.96
C THR A 123 3.71 -1.28 8.11
N ASN A 124 2.92 -0.67 8.99
CA ASN A 124 3.41 -0.15 10.25
C ASN A 124 3.07 -1.12 11.40
N PRO A 125 4.01 -1.97 11.86
CA PRO A 125 3.74 -2.97 12.90
C PRO A 125 3.43 -2.37 14.28
N HIS A 126 3.64 -1.07 14.48
CA HIS A 126 3.21 -0.36 15.69
C HIS A 126 1.72 0.00 15.66
N ARG A 127 1.08 -0.16 14.51
CA ARG A 127 -0.35 0.10 14.30
C ARG A 127 -1.09 -1.18 13.89
N PHE A 128 -0.56 -1.89 12.91
CA PHE A 128 -1.14 -3.11 12.35
C PHE A 128 -0.44 -4.33 12.95
N GLY A 129 -1.18 -5.08 13.76
CA GLY A 129 -0.69 -6.29 14.39
C GLY A 129 -1.83 -7.19 14.80
N PRO A 130 -1.56 -8.48 15.10
CA PRO A 130 -2.58 -9.41 15.57
C PRO A 130 -3.25 -8.88 16.83
N SER A 131 -4.58 -8.88 16.81
CA SER A 131 -5.39 -8.52 17.98
C SER A 131 -5.67 -9.75 18.85
N ALA A 132 -5.94 -9.49 20.14
CA ALA A 132 -6.54 -10.47 21.02
C ALA A 132 -8.03 -10.72 20.71
N ALA A 133 -8.64 -9.85 19.88
CA ALA A 133 -10.03 -10.06 19.40
C ALA A 133 -10.10 -11.34 18.57
N GLU A 134 -11.15 -12.11 18.82
CA GLU A 134 -11.43 -13.29 18.00
C GLU A 134 -11.80 -12.86 16.58
N PRO A 135 -11.26 -13.55 15.55
CA PRO A 135 -11.76 -13.39 14.18
C PRO A 135 -13.26 -13.64 14.13
N ASP A 136 -13.93 -13.12 13.09
CA ASP A 136 -15.37 -13.26 12.86
C ASP A 136 -16.27 -12.53 13.89
N THR A 137 -15.73 -11.64 14.71
CA THR A 137 -16.52 -10.77 15.60
C THR A 137 -16.89 -9.44 14.94
N GLY A 138 -16.28 -9.12 13.80
CA GLY A 138 -16.53 -7.94 12.99
C GLY A 138 -17.34 -8.24 11.73
N ASP A 139 -16.99 -7.55 10.66
CA ASP A 139 -17.66 -7.70 9.35
C ASP A 139 -17.36 -9.08 8.71
N PRO A 140 -18.38 -9.82 8.21
CA PRO A 140 -18.18 -11.14 7.62
C PRO A 140 -17.24 -11.13 6.41
N VAL A 141 -17.40 -10.15 5.51
CA VAL A 141 -16.49 -9.84 4.41
C VAL A 141 -16.31 -8.33 4.38
N LEU A 142 -15.08 -7.87 4.58
CA LEU A 142 -14.75 -6.47 4.64
C LEU A 142 -14.03 -6.02 3.36
N PHE A 143 -14.51 -4.95 2.75
CA PHE A 143 -13.82 -4.24 1.67
C PHE A 143 -13.69 -2.76 2.00
N VAL A 144 -12.47 -2.25 2.08
CA VAL A 144 -12.19 -0.83 2.29
C VAL A 144 -11.48 -0.26 1.06
N GLY A 145 -12.17 0.58 0.30
CA GLY A 145 -11.63 1.21 -0.89
C GLY A 145 -12.69 1.87 -1.76
N SER A 146 -12.32 2.96 -2.44
CA SER A 146 -13.20 3.65 -3.40
C SER A 146 -13.40 2.86 -4.69
N THR A 147 -14.44 3.20 -5.44
CA THR A 147 -14.77 2.56 -6.73
C THR A 147 -13.72 2.80 -7.80
N ARG A 148 -12.92 3.87 -7.70
CA ARG A 148 -12.01 4.29 -8.78
C ARG A 148 -12.73 4.60 -10.10
N GLY A 149 -14.05 4.90 -10.03
CA GLY A 149 -14.88 5.21 -11.19
C GLY A 149 -15.51 3.99 -11.88
N GLU A 150 -15.26 2.77 -11.41
CA GLU A 150 -15.82 1.51 -11.92
C GLU A 150 -16.46 0.67 -10.83
N PHE A 151 -17.39 -0.22 -11.21
CA PHE A 151 -17.89 -1.22 -10.27
C PHE A 151 -16.86 -2.34 -10.16
N ARG A 152 -16.04 -2.28 -9.12
CA ARG A 152 -14.89 -3.16 -8.93
C ARG A 152 -15.31 -4.64 -8.96
N PRO A 153 -14.65 -5.47 -9.80
CA PRO A 153 -15.07 -6.85 -10.04
C PRO A 153 -15.23 -7.68 -8.79
N ALA A 154 -14.31 -7.57 -7.83
CA ALA A 154 -14.36 -8.32 -6.58
C ALA A 154 -15.66 -8.05 -5.78
N VAL A 155 -16.06 -6.78 -5.66
CA VAL A 155 -17.27 -6.39 -4.93
C VAL A 155 -18.53 -6.75 -5.74
N ARG A 156 -18.52 -6.45 -7.04
CA ARG A 156 -19.65 -6.78 -7.94
C ARG A 156 -19.97 -8.26 -7.90
N ASP A 157 -18.98 -9.12 -8.05
CA ASP A 157 -19.16 -10.56 -8.18
C ASP A 157 -19.54 -11.18 -6.84
N ALA A 158 -18.99 -10.70 -5.72
CA ALA A 158 -19.38 -11.12 -4.38
C ALA A 158 -20.87 -10.80 -4.11
N LEU A 159 -21.30 -9.57 -4.36
CA LEU A 159 -22.68 -9.13 -4.17
C LEU A 159 -23.64 -9.88 -5.12
N ALA A 160 -23.27 -10.09 -6.38
CA ALA A 160 -24.07 -10.88 -7.34
C ALA A 160 -24.21 -12.32 -6.91
N GLY A 161 -23.24 -12.89 -6.19
CA GLY A 161 -23.28 -14.21 -5.58
C GLY A 161 -24.03 -14.28 -4.24
N GLY A 162 -24.61 -13.17 -3.78
CA GLY A 162 -25.37 -13.12 -2.52
C GLY A 162 -24.49 -13.01 -1.27
N ILE A 163 -23.22 -12.69 -1.42
CA ILE A 163 -22.31 -12.46 -0.29
C ILE A 163 -22.56 -11.06 0.29
N ASP A 164 -22.76 -10.95 1.61
CA ASP A 164 -22.84 -9.67 2.31
C ASP A 164 -21.42 -9.09 2.46
N VAL A 165 -21.17 -7.93 1.83
CA VAL A 165 -19.89 -7.24 1.87
C VAL A 165 -20.06 -5.93 2.63
N SER A 166 -19.36 -5.79 3.74
CA SER A 166 -19.24 -4.52 4.48
C SER A 166 -18.30 -3.61 3.72
N LEU A 167 -18.88 -2.60 3.07
CA LEU A 167 -18.24 -1.78 2.07
C LEU A 167 -18.00 -0.36 2.59
N TYR A 168 -16.74 0.08 2.59
CA TYR A 168 -16.32 1.44 2.92
C TYR A 168 -15.54 2.05 1.75
N GLY A 169 -15.89 3.27 1.36
CA GLY A 169 -15.22 4.00 0.30
C GLY A 169 -16.15 4.96 -0.43
N VAL A 170 -15.58 5.85 -1.24
CA VAL A 170 -16.35 6.83 -2.01
C VAL A 170 -16.68 6.32 -3.42
N GLY A 171 -17.77 6.86 -3.99
CA GLY A 171 -18.19 6.60 -5.37
C GLY A 171 -19.10 5.39 -5.55
N TRP A 172 -19.35 4.62 -4.49
CA TRP A 172 -20.19 3.41 -4.55
C TRP A 172 -21.67 3.71 -4.80
N GLU A 173 -22.15 4.90 -4.46
CA GLU A 173 -23.51 5.38 -4.72
C GLU A 173 -23.92 5.37 -6.21
N LYS A 174 -22.95 5.25 -7.11
CA LYS A 174 -23.19 5.10 -8.55
C LYS A 174 -23.61 3.69 -8.96
N PHE A 175 -23.37 2.70 -8.11
CA PHE A 175 -23.54 1.28 -8.41
C PHE A 175 -24.46 0.58 -7.40
N LEU A 176 -24.56 1.10 -6.17
CA LEU A 176 -25.21 0.47 -5.04
C LEU A 176 -26.15 1.43 -4.32
N SER A 177 -27.15 0.88 -3.65
CA SER A 177 -28.05 1.63 -2.76
C SER A 177 -27.36 1.95 -1.42
N ALA A 178 -27.85 2.96 -0.72
CA ALA A 178 -27.22 3.46 0.50
C ALA A 178 -27.15 2.41 1.63
N ASP A 179 -28.08 1.47 1.68
CA ASP A 179 -28.12 0.39 2.65
C ASP A 179 -27.02 -0.67 2.46
N GLN A 180 -26.44 -0.74 1.25
CA GLN A 180 -25.32 -1.63 0.91
C GLN A 180 -23.95 -1.00 1.23
N ILE A 181 -23.92 0.29 1.56
CA ILE A 181 -22.69 1.04 1.84
C ILE A 181 -22.62 1.32 3.34
N ARG A 182 -21.59 0.79 4.01
CA ARG A 182 -21.40 1.01 5.47
C ARG A 182 -20.91 2.43 5.76
N GLY A 183 -20.16 3.04 4.84
CA GLY A 183 -19.68 4.40 4.95
C GLY A 183 -18.80 4.83 3.79
N GLU A 184 -18.71 6.13 3.57
CA GLU A 184 -17.80 6.70 2.57
C GLU A 184 -16.33 6.61 2.98
N PHE A 185 -16.08 6.37 4.27
CA PHE A 185 -14.74 6.35 4.84
C PHE A 185 -14.72 5.50 6.11
N LEU A 186 -13.71 4.65 6.24
CA LEU A 186 -13.34 4.03 7.50
C LEU A 186 -12.07 4.73 8.02
N ALA A 187 -12.15 5.34 9.19
CA ALA A 187 -11.04 6.09 9.76
C ALA A 187 -9.79 5.20 9.89
N ASN A 188 -8.65 5.74 9.52
CA ASN A 188 -7.41 4.95 9.40
C ASN A 188 -6.94 4.34 10.73
N ASP A 189 -7.27 4.97 11.86
CA ASP A 189 -7.02 4.43 13.22
C ASP A 189 -7.94 3.25 13.59
N LEU A 190 -9.06 3.08 12.89
CA LEU A 190 -9.95 1.94 13.06
C LEU A 190 -9.60 0.74 12.17
N LEU A 191 -8.78 0.95 11.11
CA LEU A 191 -8.41 -0.11 10.17
C LEU A 191 -7.76 -1.33 10.83
N PRO A 192 -6.83 -1.19 11.80
CA PRO A 192 -6.21 -2.35 12.43
C PRO A 192 -7.23 -3.26 13.13
N ALA A 193 -8.16 -2.67 13.87
CA ALA A 193 -9.22 -3.41 14.54
C ALA A 193 -10.19 -4.06 13.55
N ALA A 194 -10.56 -3.31 12.51
CA ALA A 194 -11.45 -3.81 11.45
C ALA A 194 -10.84 -5.00 10.70
N TYR A 195 -9.56 -4.92 10.32
CA TYR A 195 -8.85 -6.02 9.66
C TYR A 195 -8.72 -7.24 10.58
N ALA A 196 -8.34 -7.04 11.84
CA ALA A 196 -8.14 -8.13 12.79
C ALA A 196 -9.45 -8.88 13.14
N SER A 197 -10.60 -8.21 13.14
CA SER A 197 -11.90 -8.77 13.50
C SER A 197 -12.72 -9.26 12.31
N ALA A 198 -12.38 -8.87 11.08
CA ALA A 198 -13.12 -9.29 9.88
C ALA A 198 -13.05 -10.80 9.66
N GLY A 199 -14.14 -11.39 9.19
CA GLY A 199 -14.18 -12.79 8.76
C GLY A 199 -13.22 -13.02 7.59
N VAL A 200 -13.30 -12.16 6.56
CA VAL A 200 -12.39 -12.11 5.41
C VAL A 200 -12.17 -10.66 5.01
N VAL A 201 -10.93 -10.29 4.75
CA VAL A 201 -10.60 -9.01 4.09
C VAL A 201 -10.43 -9.25 2.59
N LEU A 202 -11.30 -8.62 1.80
CA LEU A 202 -11.30 -8.74 0.34
C LEU A 202 -10.41 -7.66 -0.27
N ASN A 203 -9.58 -8.06 -1.23
CA ASN A 203 -8.70 -7.18 -1.99
C ASN A 203 -8.88 -7.39 -3.49
N ASP A 204 -8.63 -6.33 -4.24
CA ASP A 204 -8.37 -6.36 -5.67
C ASP A 204 -7.38 -5.26 -6.05
N HIS A 205 -6.73 -5.44 -7.18
CA HIS A 205 -5.76 -4.49 -7.74
C HIS A 205 -6.36 -3.71 -8.93
N TRP A 206 -5.73 -2.61 -9.31
CA TRP A 206 -5.78 -2.15 -10.69
C TRP A 206 -5.13 -3.19 -11.58
N ARG A 207 -5.64 -3.37 -12.80
CA ARG A 207 -5.13 -4.41 -13.70
C ARG A 207 -3.65 -4.22 -14.03
N ASP A 208 -3.27 -3.00 -14.37
CA ASP A 208 -1.89 -2.61 -14.61
C ASP A 208 -0.99 -2.88 -13.40
N MET A 209 -1.45 -2.55 -12.20
CA MET A 209 -0.72 -2.86 -10.97
C MET A 209 -0.59 -4.36 -10.72
N ALA A 210 -1.65 -5.15 -10.98
CA ALA A 210 -1.60 -6.62 -10.86
C ALA A 210 -0.62 -7.23 -11.87
N ASP A 211 -0.68 -6.80 -13.12
CA ASP A 211 0.15 -7.29 -14.22
C ASP A 211 1.64 -6.93 -14.01
N GLU A 212 1.92 -5.76 -13.41
CA GLU A 212 3.26 -5.24 -13.15
C GLU A 212 3.80 -5.52 -11.73
N GLY A 213 3.05 -6.25 -10.91
CA GLY A 213 3.49 -6.70 -9.58
C GLY A 213 3.51 -5.61 -8.51
N PHE A 214 2.74 -4.54 -8.66
CA PHE A 214 2.53 -3.53 -7.61
C PHE A 214 1.44 -3.99 -6.65
N LEU A 215 1.84 -4.73 -5.63
CA LEU A 215 0.93 -5.32 -4.65
C LEU A 215 0.27 -4.25 -3.79
N SER A 216 -1.03 -4.41 -3.55
CA SER A 216 -1.83 -3.47 -2.75
C SER A 216 -1.30 -3.36 -1.31
N ASN A 217 -1.17 -2.12 -0.79
CA ASN A 217 -0.75 -1.89 0.60
C ASN A 217 -1.69 -2.56 1.62
N ARG A 218 -2.99 -2.66 1.31
CA ARG A 218 -3.97 -3.37 2.16
C ARG A 218 -3.54 -4.79 2.49
N LEU A 219 -2.89 -5.50 1.55
CA LEU A 219 -2.43 -6.87 1.78
C LEU A 219 -1.37 -6.92 2.88
N PHE A 220 -0.44 -5.96 2.92
CA PHE A 220 0.58 -5.88 3.96
C PHE A 220 -0.03 -5.55 5.32
N ASP A 221 -0.93 -4.57 5.38
CA ASP A 221 -1.58 -4.14 6.61
C ASP A 221 -2.48 -5.23 7.20
N ALA A 222 -3.32 -5.85 6.37
CA ALA A 222 -4.23 -6.89 6.82
C ALA A 222 -3.49 -8.21 7.13
N ALA A 223 -2.43 -8.56 6.38
CA ALA A 223 -1.58 -9.70 6.72
C ALA A 223 -0.88 -9.49 8.06
N ALA A 224 -0.39 -8.28 8.34
CA ALA A 224 0.20 -7.95 9.64
C ALA A 224 -0.80 -8.08 10.80
N CYS A 225 -2.09 -7.90 10.55
CA CYS A 225 -3.17 -8.15 11.53
C CYS A 225 -3.52 -9.63 11.71
N GLY A 226 -2.99 -10.53 10.90
CA GLY A 226 -3.33 -11.96 10.90
C GLY A 226 -4.71 -12.26 10.29
N SER A 227 -5.20 -11.39 9.41
CA SER A 227 -6.49 -11.51 8.74
C SER A 227 -6.54 -12.68 7.76
N ARG A 228 -7.72 -13.24 7.52
CA ARG A 228 -7.98 -14.07 6.33
C ARG A 228 -8.10 -13.14 5.11
N LEU A 229 -7.28 -13.36 4.12
CA LEU A 229 -7.16 -12.51 2.93
C LEU A 229 -7.59 -13.26 1.68
N LEU A 230 -8.47 -12.62 0.90
CA LEU A 230 -8.88 -13.07 -0.43
C LEU A 230 -8.58 -11.96 -1.45
N SER A 231 -7.78 -12.27 -2.46
CA SER A 231 -7.35 -11.29 -3.47
C SER A 231 -7.49 -11.84 -4.88
N ASP A 232 -7.64 -10.96 -5.85
CA ASP A 232 -7.32 -11.26 -7.24
C ASP A 232 -5.84 -11.63 -7.37
N PRO A 233 -5.45 -12.38 -8.42
CA PRO A 233 -4.05 -12.71 -8.66
C PRO A 233 -3.28 -11.45 -9.09
N ALA A 234 -2.02 -11.36 -8.63
CA ALA A 234 -1.09 -10.34 -9.04
C ALA A 234 0.32 -10.93 -9.15
N VAL A 235 1.10 -10.42 -10.08
CA VAL A 235 2.49 -10.85 -10.27
C VAL A 235 3.30 -10.62 -8.99
N GLY A 236 4.05 -11.63 -8.52
CA GLY A 236 4.86 -11.53 -7.30
C GLY A 236 4.10 -11.72 -5.98
N LEU A 237 2.77 -11.94 -6.01
CA LEU A 237 1.97 -12.12 -4.80
C LEU A 237 2.44 -13.34 -3.99
N ASP A 238 2.65 -14.48 -4.64
CA ASP A 238 3.11 -15.71 -4.00
C ASP A 238 4.55 -15.60 -3.47
N GLU A 239 5.39 -14.80 -4.11
CA GLU A 239 6.76 -14.54 -3.66
C GLU A 239 6.79 -13.82 -2.30
N VAL A 240 5.81 -12.93 -2.07
CA VAL A 240 5.71 -12.12 -0.85
C VAL A 240 4.90 -12.82 0.24
N PHE A 241 3.76 -13.40 -0.11
CA PHE A 241 2.79 -13.89 0.88
C PHE A 241 2.73 -15.42 0.97
N GLY A 242 3.26 -16.14 -0.03
CA GLY A 242 3.16 -17.60 -0.10
C GLY A 242 1.71 -18.06 -0.11
N SER A 243 1.42 -19.15 0.59
CA SER A 243 0.05 -19.68 0.77
C SER A 243 -0.79 -18.87 1.78
N GLY A 244 -0.25 -17.79 2.37
CA GLY A 244 -0.95 -17.03 3.41
C GLY A 244 -2.07 -16.12 2.92
N ILE A 245 -2.19 -15.93 1.58
CA ILE A 245 -3.30 -15.25 0.92
C ILE A 245 -4.00 -16.21 -0.02
N ARG A 246 -5.32 -16.29 0.06
CA ARG A 246 -6.14 -17.02 -0.90
C ARG A 246 -6.38 -16.16 -2.14
N THR A 247 -6.26 -16.75 -3.33
CA THR A 247 -6.54 -16.05 -4.60
C THR A 247 -7.73 -16.68 -5.31
N TYR A 248 -8.39 -15.93 -6.19
CA TYR A 248 -9.48 -16.38 -7.05
C TYR A 248 -9.22 -15.97 -8.50
N GLY A 249 -9.47 -16.84 -9.44
CA GLY A 249 -9.30 -16.58 -10.89
C GLY A 249 -10.60 -16.15 -11.59
N SER A 250 -11.75 -16.21 -10.91
CA SER A 250 -13.05 -15.84 -11.46
C SER A 250 -14.04 -15.43 -10.36
N GLY A 251 -15.09 -14.68 -10.74
CA GLY A 251 -16.17 -14.32 -9.81
C GLY A 251 -16.88 -15.53 -9.22
N GLY A 252 -17.04 -16.62 -9.98
CA GLY A 252 -17.62 -17.86 -9.48
C GLY A 252 -16.74 -18.53 -8.42
N GLU A 253 -15.43 -18.54 -8.61
CA GLU A 253 -14.48 -19.06 -7.61
C GLU A 253 -14.45 -18.19 -6.36
N LEU A 254 -14.46 -16.85 -6.52
CA LEU A 254 -14.57 -15.91 -5.40
C LEU A 254 -15.79 -16.23 -4.53
N VAL A 255 -16.97 -16.41 -5.14
CA VAL A 255 -18.21 -16.73 -4.42
C VAL A 255 -18.12 -18.11 -3.76
N SER A 256 -17.54 -19.10 -4.43
CA SER A 256 -17.32 -20.43 -3.86
C SER A 256 -16.49 -20.35 -2.59
N ILE A 257 -15.32 -19.73 -2.65
CA ILE A 257 -14.39 -19.57 -1.51
C ILE A 257 -15.08 -18.82 -0.35
N LEU A 258 -15.82 -17.75 -0.65
CA LEU A 258 -16.54 -16.98 0.38
C LEU A 258 -17.73 -17.72 0.98
N SER A 259 -18.23 -18.78 0.32
CA SER A 259 -19.34 -19.62 0.80
C SER A 259 -18.87 -20.84 1.59
N GLU A 260 -17.59 -21.20 1.49
CA GLU A 260 -16.99 -22.32 2.22
C GLU A 260 -16.79 -21.98 3.72
N PRO A 261 -16.73 -23.00 4.60
CA PRO A 261 -16.32 -22.80 5.99
C PRO A 261 -14.93 -22.14 6.04
N ARG A 262 -14.78 -21.09 6.85
CA ARG A 262 -13.56 -20.26 6.91
C ARG A 262 -12.29 -21.08 7.21
N ASP A 263 -12.41 -22.08 8.06
CA ASP A 263 -11.28 -22.92 8.49
C ASP A 263 -10.87 -23.96 7.42
N GLU A 264 -11.70 -24.17 6.39
CA GLU A 264 -11.39 -25.01 5.23
C GLU A 264 -10.85 -24.17 4.07
N ALA A 265 -11.39 -22.96 3.88
CA ALA A 265 -11.07 -22.09 2.75
C ALA A 265 -9.78 -21.29 2.93
N PHE A 266 -9.38 -21.01 4.17
CA PHE A 266 -8.25 -20.11 4.48
C PHE A 266 -7.20 -20.80 5.36
N PRO A 267 -5.95 -20.29 5.35
CA PRO A 267 -4.91 -20.74 6.27
C PRO A 267 -5.36 -20.68 7.72
N ASP A 268 -4.88 -21.61 8.53
CA ASP A 268 -5.22 -21.64 9.94
C ASP A 268 -4.63 -20.43 10.71
N ARG A 269 -5.00 -20.33 12.00
CA ARG A 269 -4.56 -19.18 12.81
C ARG A 269 -3.05 -19.13 12.99
N GLU A 270 -2.39 -20.28 13.15
CA GLU A 270 -0.94 -20.36 13.33
C GLU A 270 -0.20 -19.90 12.08
N GLU A 271 -0.62 -20.35 10.91
CA GLU A 271 -0.08 -19.93 9.61
C GLU A 271 -0.25 -18.42 9.38
N ARG A 272 -1.43 -17.88 9.68
CA ARG A 272 -1.68 -16.43 9.55
C ARG A 272 -0.84 -15.60 10.52
N LEU A 273 -0.63 -16.06 11.75
CA LEU A 273 0.23 -15.37 12.72
C LEU A 273 1.71 -15.46 12.33
N ALA A 274 2.15 -16.58 11.76
CA ALA A 274 3.49 -16.72 11.22
C ALA A 274 3.72 -15.76 10.04
N LEU A 275 2.73 -15.64 9.14
CA LEU A 275 2.75 -14.64 8.07
C LEU A 275 2.81 -13.20 8.64
N ALA A 276 1.97 -12.88 9.62
CA ALA A 276 1.94 -11.56 10.25
C ALA A 276 3.30 -11.17 10.83
N ALA A 277 3.94 -12.09 11.55
CA ALA A 277 5.28 -11.87 12.10
C ALA A 277 6.34 -11.64 11.01
N ARG A 278 6.28 -12.38 9.91
CA ARG A 278 7.18 -12.22 8.76
C ARG A 278 6.96 -10.89 8.06
N ILE A 279 5.71 -10.51 7.79
CA ILE A 279 5.37 -9.22 7.17
C ILE A 279 5.82 -8.05 8.06
N ALA A 280 5.56 -8.12 9.37
CA ALA A 280 6.00 -7.09 10.32
C ALA A 280 7.54 -6.93 10.38
N ARG A 281 8.29 -8.01 10.24
CA ARG A 281 9.75 -7.98 10.24
C ARG A 281 10.32 -7.51 8.91
N ASP A 282 9.90 -8.11 7.79
CA ASP A 282 10.56 -7.99 6.50
C ASP A 282 9.97 -6.90 5.61
N HIS A 283 8.70 -6.54 5.86
CA HIS A 283 7.92 -5.60 5.06
C HIS A 283 7.34 -4.46 5.90
N SER A 284 8.08 -4.00 6.92
CA SER A 284 7.70 -2.83 7.72
C SER A 284 8.23 -1.53 7.13
N PHE A 285 7.61 -0.41 7.50
CA PHE A 285 8.17 0.92 7.21
C PHE A 285 9.54 1.13 7.85
N ASP A 286 9.84 0.48 8.99
CA ASP A 286 11.17 0.52 9.60
C ASP A 286 12.22 -0.13 8.69
N ALA A 287 11.91 -1.28 8.09
CA ALA A 287 12.79 -1.93 7.12
C ALA A 287 12.99 -1.05 5.85
N ARG A 288 11.92 -0.44 5.35
CA ARG A 288 12.01 0.47 4.18
C ARG A 288 12.80 1.74 4.49
N ALA A 289 12.56 2.35 5.64
CA ALA A 289 13.32 3.51 6.09
C ALA A 289 14.82 3.19 6.23
N GLY A 290 15.16 1.99 6.72
CA GLY A 290 16.55 1.52 6.78
C GLY A 290 17.24 1.54 5.42
N VAL A 291 16.61 0.95 4.41
CA VAL A 291 17.12 0.93 3.02
C VAL A 291 17.29 2.34 2.46
N LEU A 292 16.29 3.21 2.65
CA LEU A 292 16.35 4.58 2.16
C LEU A 292 17.46 5.38 2.84
N VAL A 293 17.65 5.23 4.16
CA VAL A 293 18.70 5.92 4.92
C VAL A 293 20.09 5.46 4.50
N GLU A 294 20.28 4.16 4.33
CA GLU A 294 21.55 3.61 3.86
C GLU A 294 21.90 4.15 2.46
N ARG A 295 20.96 4.07 1.53
CA ARG A 295 21.16 4.60 0.19
C ARG A 295 21.43 6.09 0.14
N ALA A 296 20.74 6.88 0.95
CA ALA A 296 20.98 8.32 1.05
C ALA A 296 22.38 8.63 1.58
N ARG A 297 22.90 7.86 2.55
CA ARG A 297 24.27 8.01 3.06
C ARG A 297 25.30 7.71 1.97
N GLU A 298 25.19 6.57 1.29
CA GLU A 298 26.09 6.19 0.19
C GLU A 298 26.20 7.30 -0.87
N LEU A 299 25.05 7.84 -1.29
CA LEU A 299 24.99 8.91 -2.31
C LEU A 299 25.61 10.22 -1.82
N ARG A 300 25.57 10.53 -0.53
CA ARG A 300 26.12 11.75 0.04
C ARG A 300 27.62 11.63 0.35
N ASP A 301 28.05 10.45 0.79
CA ASP A 301 29.47 10.18 1.07
C ASP A 301 30.29 10.06 -0.23
N GLY A 302 29.65 9.73 -1.34
CA GLY A 302 30.26 9.67 -2.68
C GLY A 302 30.32 11.01 -3.44
N ARG A 303 29.79 12.11 -2.88
CA ARG A 303 29.85 13.47 -3.45
C ARG A 303 31.03 14.24 -2.88
#